data_0b45d4ea35eab0ee6a25ae4721b8c3db
#
_entry.id   0b45d4ea35eab0ee6a25ae4721b8c3db
#
_cell.length_a   1.000
_cell.length_b   1.000
_cell.length_c   1.000
_cell.angle_alpha   90.00
_cell.angle_beta   90.00
_cell.angle_gamma   90.00
#
_symmetry.space_group_name_H-M   'P 1'
#
loop_
_entity.id
_entity.type
_entity.pdbx_description
1 polymer ?
#
loop_
_entity_poly.entity_id
_entity_poly.type
_entity_poly.pdbx_seq_one_letter_code
_entity_poly.pdbx_strand_id
1 'polypeptide(L)'
;MYTIDELKQMIFIDIETATQKETFQEIIDENPELEQYWNLKTMQLVQKNPVELADFEDPHKMFPRMAGLNPEWGRIVCISIGQLQFDETGFPNGFKAVSFNGTDESKILKDFADMSSKIMQKYPGMKWVGHFIKGFDMPYIIKRSLINGVKVPRHFHLHKMKPWENCLLDTKDVWQFGGWDSAKLGLISEVLGIPSPKDAMSGSEVSEYYWNDRHDEIKTYCEKDIKATANVILKMSGMPICH
;
A
#
# COMPACT_ATOMS: atom_id res chain seq x y z
N MET A 1 16.29 12.15 -13.48
CA MET A 1 15.07 12.82 -12.96
C MET A 1 15.29 13.20 -11.51
N TYR A 2 15.64 12.27 -10.62
CA TYR A 2 16.01 12.54 -9.23
C TYR A 2 17.53 12.50 -9.07
N THR A 3 18.06 13.42 -8.27
CA THR A 3 19.45 13.46 -7.84
C THR A 3 19.72 12.42 -6.75
N ILE A 4 20.98 12.09 -6.51
CA ILE A 4 21.38 11.17 -5.42
C ILE A 4 20.92 11.69 -4.05
N ASP A 5 20.98 13.00 -3.83
CA ASP A 5 20.55 13.59 -2.56
C ASP A 5 19.03 13.52 -2.36
N GLU A 6 18.25 13.65 -3.43
CA GLU A 6 16.80 13.43 -3.37
C GLU A 6 16.47 11.94 -3.11
N LEU A 7 17.19 11.01 -3.75
CA LEU A 7 17.02 9.56 -3.53
C LEU A 7 17.32 9.16 -2.08
N LYS A 8 18.34 9.77 -1.44
CA LYS A 8 18.66 9.55 -0.02
C LYS A 8 17.54 10.01 0.93
N GLN A 9 16.65 10.89 0.46
CA GLN A 9 15.51 11.40 1.21
C GLN A 9 14.21 10.64 0.93
N MET A 10 14.26 9.46 0.29
CA MET A 10 13.10 8.66 -0.04
C MET A 10 12.98 7.44 0.88
N ILE A 11 11.76 7.22 1.38
CA ILE A 11 11.34 6.00 2.07
C ILE A 11 10.22 5.40 1.24
N PHE A 12 10.45 4.21 0.74
CA PHE A 12 9.45 3.46 -0.03
C PHE A 12 8.50 2.76 0.93
N ILE A 13 7.21 2.76 0.60
CA ILE A 13 6.16 2.16 1.43
C ILE A 13 5.13 1.49 0.54
N ASP A 14 4.60 0.39 1.04
CA ASP A 14 3.47 -0.33 0.49
C ASP A 14 2.70 -1.04 1.61
N ILE A 15 1.41 -1.34 1.39
CA ILE A 15 0.59 -2.08 2.34
C ILE A 15 -0.09 -3.27 1.68
N GLU A 16 -0.27 -4.32 2.49
CA GLU A 16 -1.15 -5.43 2.14
C GLU A 16 -2.38 -5.44 3.04
N THR A 17 -3.52 -5.71 2.42
CA THR A 17 -4.81 -5.66 3.08
C THR A 17 -5.60 -6.95 2.87
N ALA A 18 -6.28 -7.41 3.91
CA ALA A 18 -7.20 -8.54 3.86
C ALA A 18 -8.61 -8.11 4.27
N THR A 19 -9.59 -8.98 4.11
CA THR A 19 -10.92 -8.80 4.69
C THR A 19 -10.85 -8.78 6.22
N GLN A 20 -11.72 -7.98 6.87
CA GLN A 20 -11.73 -7.88 8.33
C GLN A 20 -12.14 -9.19 9.01
N LYS A 21 -13.00 -9.98 8.36
CA LYS A 21 -13.42 -11.33 8.71
C LYS A 21 -13.22 -12.24 7.51
N GLU A 22 -13.19 -13.53 7.74
CA GLU A 22 -13.07 -14.51 6.66
C GLU A 22 -14.30 -14.48 5.75
N THR A 23 -15.48 -14.37 6.37
CA THR A 23 -16.77 -14.37 5.66
C THR A 23 -17.59 -13.11 5.96
N PHE A 24 -18.51 -12.78 5.08
CA PHE A 24 -19.48 -11.70 5.31
C PHE A 24 -20.48 -12.05 6.41
N GLN A 25 -20.80 -13.35 6.58
CA GLN A 25 -21.71 -13.80 7.62
C GLN A 25 -21.19 -13.44 9.03
N GLU A 26 -19.86 -13.58 9.28
CA GLU A 26 -19.26 -13.20 10.56
C GLU A 26 -19.41 -11.70 10.86
N ILE A 27 -19.39 -10.84 9.83
CA ILE A 27 -19.67 -9.41 10.00
C ILE A 27 -21.12 -9.19 10.45
N ILE A 28 -22.07 -9.89 9.80
CA ILE A 28 -23.52 -9.80 10.12
C ILE A 28 -23.78 -10.31 11.53
N ASP A 29 -23.16 -11.42 11.91
CA ASP A 29 -23.34 -12.02 13.24
C ASP A 29 -22.85 -11.09 14.36
N GLU A 30 -21.77 -10.33 14.13
CA GLU A 30 -21.25 -9.34 15.09
C GLU A 30 -22.06 -8.03 15.09
N ASN A 31 -22.47 -7.55 13.91
CA ASN A 31 -23.24 -6.32 13.76
C ASN A 31 -24.18 -6.39 12.56
N PRO A 32 -25.44 -6.82 12.76
CA PRO A 32 -26.41 -6.97 11.68
C PRO A 32 -26.72 -5.68 10.92
N GLU A 33 -26.53 -4.51 11.54
CA GLU A 33 -26.78 -3.23 10.85
C GLU A 33 -25.80 -2.98 9.70
N LEU A 34 -24.64 -3.62 9.70
CA LEU A 34 -23.64 -3.48 8.64
C LEU A 34 -24.07 -4.17 7.33
N GLU A 35 -25.00 -5.13 7.38
CA GLU A 35 -25.48 -5.86 6.21
C GLU A 35 -25.99 -4.92 5.10
N GLN A 36 -26.86 -3.96 5.46
CA GLN A 36 -27.42 -3.00 4.51
C GLN A 36 -26.34 -2.15 3.81
N TYR A 37 -25.28 -1.78 4.54
CA TYR A 37 -24.22 -0.94 3.98
C TYR A 37 -23.34 -1.73 3.00
N TRP A 38 -23.05 -3.00 3.30
CA TRP A 38 -22.30 -3.84 2.37
C TRP A 38 -23.13 -4.21 1.14
N ASN A 39 -24.43 -4.50 1.28
CA ASN A 39 -25.32 -4.72 0.17
C ASN A 39 -25.37 -3.51 -0.78
N LEU A 40 -25.50 -2.30 -0.24
CA LEU A 40 -25.43 -1.07 -1.03
C LEU A 40 -24.07 -0.89 -1.71
N LYS A 41 -22.97 -1.19 -0.99
CA LYS A 41 -21.62 -1.13 -1.55
C LYS A 41 -21.43 -2.10 -2.70
N THR A 42 -21.92 -3.33 -2.58
CA THR A 42 -21.89 -4.35 -3.63
C THR A 42 -22.59 -3.84 -4.89
N MET A 43 -23.80 -3.30 -4.77
CA MET A 43 -24.53 -2.70 -5.90
C MET A 43 -23.72 -1.60 -6.60
N GLN A 44 -23.08 -0.70 -5.83
CA GLN A 44 -22.24 0.38 -6.37
C GLN A 44 -21.00 -0.15 -7.08
N LEU A 45 -20.38 -1.22 -6.59
CA LEU A 45 -19.22 -1.86 -7.20
C LEU A 45 -19.58 -2.49 -8.54
N VAL A 46 -20.68 -3.23 -8.60
CA VAL A 46 -21.20 -3.85 -9.84
C VAL A 46 -21.55 -2.77 -10.86
N GLN A 47 -22.23 -1.70 -10.46
CA GLN A 47 -22.56 -0.57 -11.37
C GLN A 47 -21.33 0.08 -11.99
N LYS A 48 -20.22 0.18 -11.24
CA LYS A 48 -18.98 0.77 -11.74
C LYS A 48 -18.18 -0.15 -12.66
N ASN A 49 -18.29 -1.46 -12.45
CA ASN A 49 -17.55 -2.48 -13.17
C ASN A 49 -18.46 -3.64 -13.60
N PRO A 50 -19.48 -3.37 -14.45
CA PRO A 50 -20.57 -4.32 -14.71
C PRO A 50 -20.11 -5.58 -15.44
N VAL A 51 -19.02 -5.52 -16.20
CA VAL A 51 -18.48 -6.70 -16.92
C VAL A 51 -17.61 -7.56 -16.00
N GLU A 52 -16.72 -6.91 -15.22
CA GLU A 52 -15.76 -7.62 -14.36
C GLU A 52 -16.42 -8.23 -13.12
N LEU A 53 -17.48 -7.60 -12.60
CA LEU A 53 -18.13 -7.98 -11.35
C LEU A 53 -19.54 -8.57 -11.54
N ALA A 54 -19.95 -8.92 -12.77
CA ALA A 54 -21.27 -9.50 -13.05
C ALA A 54 -21.59 -10.76 -12.23
N ASP A 55 -20.59 -11.63 -12.03
CA ASP A 55 -20.76 -12.87 -11.26
C ASP A 55 -20.73 -12.68 -9.73
N PHE A 56 -20.52 -11.43 -9.26
CA PHE A 56 -20.38 -11.06 -7.85
C PHE A 56 -21.50 -10.15 -7.35
N GLU A 57 -22.69 -10.21 -7.93
CA GLU A 57 -23.86 -9.45 -7.46
C GLU A 57 -24.32 -9.88 -6.06
N ASP A 58 -24.01 -11.13 -5.67
CA ASP A 58 -24.22 -11.64 -4.32
C ASP A 58 -23.20 -11.00 -3.34
N PRO A 59 -23.67 -10.28 -2.30
CA PRO A 59 -22.80 -9.66 -1.30
C PRO A 59 -21.84 -10.64 -0.60
N HIS A 60 -22.24 -11.89 -0.39
CA HIS A 60 -21.38 -12.92 0.20
C HIS A 60 -20.21 -13.32 -0.73
N LYS A 61 -20.44 -13.37 -2.04
CA LYS A 61 -19.40 -13.64 -3.04
C LYS A 61 -18.51 -12.41 -3.27
N MET A 62 -19.08 -11.20 -3.19
CA MET A 62 -18.35 -9.95 -3.37
C MET A 62 -17.37 -9.70 -2.20
N PHE A 63 -17.73 -10.11 -0.98
CA PHE A 63 -16.98 -9.78 0.23
C PHE A 63 -15.51 -10.27 0.18
N PRO A 64 -15.21 -11.56 -0.03
CA PRO A 64 -13.82 -12.04 -0.06
C PRO A 64 -13.00 -11.40 -1.18
N ARG A 65 -13.65 -10.94 -2.26
CA ARG A 65 -13.00 -10.33 -3.41
C ARG A 65 -12.66 -8.85 -3.22
N MET A 66 -13.56 -8.09 -2.62
CA MET A 66 -13.50 -6.62 -2.65
C MET A 66 -13.42 -5.95 -1.27
N ALA A 67 -13.77 -6.65 -0.20
CA ALA A 67 -13.83 -6.03 1.13
C ALA A 67 -12.44 -5.57 1.60
N GLY A 68 -11.39 -6.34 1.33
CA GLY A 68 -10.02 -5.98 1.65
C GLY A 68 -9.54 -4.66 1.03
N LEU A 69 -10.12 -4.24 -0.10
CA LEU A 69 -9.81 -2.96 -0.75
C LEU A 69 -10.51 -1.75 -0.13
N ASN A 70 -11.39 -1.97 0.84
CA ASN A 70 -12.18 -0.92 1.48
C ASN A 70 -11.86 -0.87 2.98
N PRO A 71 -11.29 0.22 3.49
CA PRO A 71 -10.83 0.29 4.88
C PRO A 71 -11.92 0.11 5.94
N GLU A 72 -13.18 0.30 5.58
CA GLU A 72 -14.32 0.05 6.46
C GLU A 72 -14.64 -1.45 6.63
N TRP A 73 -14.18 -2.30 5.69
CA TRP A 73 -14.49 -3.73 5.59
C TRP A 73 -13.25 -4.62 5.60
N GLY A 74 -12.09 -4.02 5.40
CA GLY A 74 -10.81 -4.71 5.41
C GLY A 74 -9.99 -4.37 6.65
N ARG A 75 -8.78 -4.89 6.65
CA ARG A 75 -7.75 -4.66 7.67
C ARG A 75 -6.37 -4.61 7.01
N ILE A 76 -5.43 -3.95 7.66
CA ILE A 76 -4.02 -3.99 7.27
C ILE A 76 -3.38 -5.23 7.88
N VAL A 77 -2.70 -6.02 7.06
CA VAL A 77 -2.00 -7.24 7.48
C VAL A 77 -0.49 -7.13 7.35
N CYS A 78 -0.03 -6.20 6.51
CA CYS A 78 1.39 -5.85 6.38
C CYS A 78 1.53 -4.38 6.01
N ILE A 79 2.53 -3.71 6.59
CA ILE A 79 3.09 -2.43 6.13
C ILE A 79 4.58 -2.66 5.95
N SER A 80 5.09 -2.53 4.74
CA SER A 80 6.52 -2.58 4.47
C SER A 80 7.07 -1.21 4.16
N ILE A 81 8.21 -0.87 4.75
CA ILE A 81 8.97 0.33 4.42
C ILE A 81 10.39 -0.03 4.03
N GLY A 82 10.99 0.75 3.13
CA GLY A 82 12.35 0.48 2.69
C GLY A 82 13.09 1.73 2.24
N GLN A 83 14.41 1.61 2.18
CA GLN A 83 15.29 2.68 1.75
C GLN A 83 16.43 2.12 0.89
N LEU A 84 16.82 2.91 -0.11
CA LEU A 84 18.03 2.63 -0.90
C LEU A 84 19.26 2.68 -0.02
N GLN A 85 20.19 1.77 -0.24
CA GLN A 85 21.55 1.80 0.31
C GLN A 85 22.50 2.37 -0.74
N PHE A 86 23.53 3.05 -0.29
CA PHE A 86 24.49 3.73 -1.14
C PHE A 86 25.90 3.26 -0.81
N ASP A 87 26.74 3.09 -1.82
CA ASP A 87 28.14 2.79 -1.65
C ASP A 87 28.97 4.03 -1.24
N GLU A 88 30.28 3.86 -1.10
CA GLU A 88 31.21 4.93 -0.70
C GLU A 88 31.29 6.06 -1.75
N THR A 89 30.93 5.78 -3.01
CA THR A 89 30.88 6.78 -4.09
C THR A 89 29.53 7.51 -4.12
N GLY A 90 28.56 7.08 -3.31
CA GLY A 90 27.22 7.64 -3.19
C GLY A 90 26.22 7.07 -4.20
N PHE A 91 26.58 6.01 -4.96
CA PHE A 91 25.64 5.37 -5.88
C PHE A 91 24.77 4.32 -5.17
N PRO A 92 23.50 4.16 -5.61
CA PRO A 92 22.62 3.12 -5.09
C PRO A 92 23.17 1.73 -5.38
N ASN A 93 23.38 0.92 -4.34
CA ASN A 93 23.96 -0.43 -4.47
C ASN A 93 23.17 -1.51 -3.74
N GLY A 94 22.07 -1.15 -3.04
CA GLY A 94 21.25 -2.09 -2.31
C GLY A 94 19.94 -1.49 -1.86
N PHE A 95 19.12 -2.33 -1.22
CA PHE A 95 17.84 -1.94 -0.66
C PHE A 95 17.63 -2.62 0.69
N LYS A 96 17.19 -1.88 1.69
CA LYS A 96 16.90 -2.41 3.02
C LYS A 96 15.42 -2.19 3.33
N ALA A 97 14.73 -3.28 3.70
CA ALA A 97 13.33 -3.27 4.08
C ALA A 97 13.14 -3.59 5.57
N VAL A 98 12.04 -3.10 6.12
CA VAL A 98 11.49 -3.45 7.44
C VAL A 98 9.98 -3.55 7.27
N SER A 99 9.38 -4.61 7.83
CA SER A 99 7.95 -4.85 7.72
C SER A 99 7.30 -4.98 9.09
N PHE A 100 6.10 -4.44 9.19
CA PHE A 100 5.18 -4.58 10.32
C PHE A 100 4.04 -5.48 9.83
N ASN A 101 3.98 -6.72 10.30
CA ASN A 101 3.02 -7.72 9.82
C ASN A 101 2.53 -8.62 10.95
N GLY A 102 1.42 -9.28 10.73
CA GLY A 102 0.84 -10.25 11.68
C GLY A 102 -0.68 -10.12 11.80
N THR A 103 -1.23 -10.68 12.88
CA THR A 103 -2.67 -10.74 13.14
C THR A 103 -3.21 -9.59 13.96
N ASP A 104 -2.36 -8.88 14.71
CA ASP A 104 -2.73 -7.70 15.52
C ASP A 104 -2.54 -6.42 14.72
N GLU A 105 -3.62 -5.98 14.05
CA GLU A 105 -3.61 -4.76 13.25
C GLU A 105 -3.30 -3.51 14.07
N SER A 106 -3.80 -3.41 15.31
CA SER A 106 -3.54 -2.26 16.17
C SER A 106 -2.06 -2.12 16.49
N LYS A 107 -1.37 -3.25 16.68
CA LYS A 107 0.08 -3.29 16.88
C LYS A 107 0.83 -2.88 15.61
N ILE A 108 0.45 -3.40 14.45
CA ILE A 108 1.04 -3.04 13.15
C ILE A 108 0.97 -1.52 12.95
N LEU A 109 -0.21 -0.95 13.10
CA LEU A 109 -0.46 0.49 12.94
C LEU A 109 0.32 1.34 13.95
N LYS A 110 0.38 0.92 15.22
CA LYS A 110 1.11 1.63 16.26
C LYS A 110 2.61 1.62 16.02
N ASP A 111 3.19 0.45 15.72
CA ASP A 111 4.62 0.30 15.47
C ASP A 111 5.05 1.12 14.24
N PHE A 112 4.24 1.12 13.17
CA PHE A 112 4.45 1.98 12.01
C PHE A 112 4.35 3.47 12.35
N ALA A 113 3.32 3.89 13.11
CA ALA A 113 3.13 5.29 13.51
C ALA A 113 4.32 5.80 14.34
N ASP A 114 4.82 4.99 15.27
CA ASP A 114 5.98 5.30 16.11
C ASP A 114 7.26 5.39 15.27
N MET A 115 7.49 4.44 14.34
CA MET A 115 8.64 4.44 13.46
C MET A 115 8.61 5.65 12.51
N SER A 116 7.49 5.90 11.85
CA SER A 116 7.34 7.04 10.94
C SER A 116 7.56 8.38 11.64
N SER A 117 7.08 8.51 12.89
CA SER A 117 7.29 9.72 13.70
C SER A 117 8.76 9.94 14.04
N LYS A 118 9.50 8.88 14.42
CA LYS A 118 10.94 8.94 14.68
C LYS A 118 11.73 9.33 13.43
N ILE A 119 11.37 8.77 12.28
CA ILE A 119 12.01 9.09 11.00
C ILE A 119 11.82 10.57 10.67
N MET A 120 10.57 11.05 10.68
CA MET A 120 10.27 12.45 10.32
C MET A 120 10.81 13.45 11.33
N GLN A 121 10.96 13.07 12.60
CA GLN A 121 11.61 13.92 13.61
C GLN A 121 13.12 14.04 13.34
N LYS A 122 13.77 12.94 12.97
CA LYS A 122 15.21 12.91 12.70
C LYS A 122 15.57 13.49 11.32
N TYR A 123 14.68 13.28 10.35
CA TYR A 123 14.88 13.64 8.94
C TYR A 123 13.62 14.33 8.38
N PRO A 124 13.36 15.61 8.69
CA PRO A 124 12.10 16.29 8.35
C PRO A 124 11.87 16.46 6.85
N GLY A 125 12.90 16.31 6.01
CA GLY A 125 12.82 16.40 4.55
C GLY A 125 12.46 15.11 3.83
N MET A 126 12.30 13.98 4.56
CA MET A 126 12.00 12.69 3.94
C MET A 126 10.66 12.67 3.20
N LYS A 127 10.65 11.98 2.06
CA LYS A 127 9.46 11.71 1.25
C LYS A 127 9.06 10.24 1.38
N TRP A 128 7.78 10.00 1.60
CA TRP A 128 7.17 8.68 1.54
C TRP A 128 6.76 8.38 0.11
N VAL A 129 7.35 7.36 -0.47
CA VAL A 129 7.22 7.02 -1.89
C VAL A 129 6.48 5.70 -2.04
N GLY A 130 5.39 5.69 -2.79
CA GLY A 130 4.63 4.47 -3.09
C GLY A 130 3.98 4.55 -4.47
N HIS A 131 3.44 3.44 -4.93
CA HIS A 131 2.68 3.41 -6.18
C HIS A 131 1.19 3.50 -5.87
N PHE A 132 0.56 4.59 -6.24
CA PHE A 132 -0.81 4.96 -5.86
C PHE A 132 -0.98 5.23 -4.34
N ILE A 133 0.09 5.58 -3.67
CA ILE A 133 0.13 5.86 -2.22
C ILE A 133 -0.88 6.92 -1.78
N LYS A 134 -1.11 7.95 -2.61
CA LYS A 134 -2.07 9.02 -2.31
C LYS A 134 -3.51 8.56 -2.44
N GLY A 135 -3.78 7.59 -3.32
CA GLY A 135 -5.12 7.09 -3.59
C GLY A 135 -5.52 5.88 -2.76
N PHE A 136 -4.54 5.10 -2.27
CA PHE A 136 -4.82 3.86 -1.56
C PHE A 136 -4.10 3.77 -0.21
N ASP A 137 -2.80 3.55 -0.18
CA ASP A 137 -2.06 3.17 1.03
C ASP A 137 -2.24 4.17 2.18
N MET A 138 -1.95 5.43 1.93
CA MET A 138 -1.99 6.42 3.01
C MET A 138 -3.40 6.71 3.51
N PRO A 139 -4.42 6.92 2.65
CA PRO A 139 -5.81 7.00 3.10
C PRO A 139 -6.28 5.75 3.88
N TYR A 140 -5.84 4.57 3.47
CA TYR A 140 -6.17 3.31 4.13
C TYR A 140 -5.56 3.25 5.53
N ILE A 141 -4.25 3.49 5.67
CA ILE A 141 -3.55 3.55 6.97
C ILE A 141 -4.22 4.54 7.91
N ILE A 142 -4.55 5.74 7.42
CA ILE A 142 -5.18 6.79 8.24
C ILE A 142 -6.55 6.33 8.74
N LYS A 143 -7.40 5.81 7.88
CA LYS A 143 -8.74 5.35 8.25
C LYS A 143 -8.68 4.16 9.20
N ARG A 144 -7.82 3.17 8.93
CA ARG A 144 -7.64 2.03 9.84
C ARG A 144 -7.07 2.45 11.18
N SER A 145 -6.16 3.43 11.21
CA SER A 145 -5.68 4.01 12.47
C SER A 145 -6.82 4.61 13.30
N LEU A 146 -7.72 5.37 12.67
CA LEU A 146 -8.89 5.94 13.35
C LEU A 146 -9.83 4.84 13.87
N ILE A 147 -10.12 3.82 13.06
CA ILE A 147 -10.98 2.69 13.44
C ILE A 147 -10.40 1.92 14.64
N ASN A 148 -9.07 1.74 14.68
CA ASN A 148 -8.36 1.03 15.74
C ASN A 148 -7.97 1.93 16.94
N GLY A 149 -8.36 3.21 16.95
CA GLY A 149 -8.00 4.16 18.03
C GLY A 149 -6.51 4.48 18.09
N VAL A 150 -5.76 4.25 17.02
CA VAL A 150 -4.33 4.57 16.91
C VAL A 150 -4.15 6.01 16.45
N LYS A 151 -3.27 6.74 17.14
CA LYS A 151 -3.00 8.15 16.81
C LYS A 151 -2.28 8.29 15.47
N VAL A 152 -2.90 9.00 14.53
CA VAL A 152 -2.29 9.33 13.23
C VAL A 152 -1.16 10.34 13.43
N PRO A 153 0.06 10.07 12.93
CA PRO A 153 1.18 11.02 12.98
C PRO A 153 0.88 12.34 12.28
N ARG A 154 1.39 13.46 12.81
CA ARG A 154 1.09 14.82 12.30
C ARG A 154 1.47 15.00 10.83
N HIS A 155 2.56 14.39 10.38
CA HIS A 155 3.02 14.46 8.99
C HIS A 155 2.12 13.73 8.00
N PHE A 156 1.13 12.95 8.47
CA PHE A 156 0.08 12.35 7.65
C PHE A 156 -1.28 13.09 7.75
N HIS A 157 -1.34 14.23 8.40
CA HIS A 157 -2.55 15.08 8.39
C HIS A 157 -2.67 15.88 7.07
N LEU A 158 -2.67 15.17 5.95
CA LEU A 158 -2.53 15.71 4.59
C LEU A 158 -3.59 16.77 4.24
N HIS A 159 -4.81 16.65 4.80
CA HIS A 159 -5.92 17.59 4.58
C HIS A 159 -5.65 19.01 5.15
N LYS A 160 -4.64 19.15 6.01
CA LYS A 160 -4.22 20.42 6.60
C LYS A 160 -2.97 21.01 5.94
N MET A 161 -2.39 20.30 4.97
CA MET A 161 -1.13 20.67 4.33
C MET A 161 -1.38 21.31 2.97
N LYS A 162 -0.54 22.28 2.64
CA LYS A 162 -0.46 22.77 1.27
C LYS A 162 0.21 21.72 0.38
N PRO A 163 -0.04 21.71 -0.95
CA PRO A 163 0.52 20.69 -1.85
C PRO A 163 2.04 20.51 -1.74
N TRP A 164 2.79 21.60 -1.52
CA TRP A 164 4.25 21.55 -1.40
C TRP A 164 4.77 21.11 -0.02
N GLU A 165 3.91 21.12 1.00
CA GLU A 165 4.22 20.61 2.34
C GLU A 165 3.99 19.10 2.44
N ASN A 166 3.33 18.51 1.44
CA ASN A 166 3.01 17.09 1.39
C ASN A 166 4.30 16.24 1.29
N CYS A 167 4.45 15.32 2.22
CA CYS A 167 5.59 14.41 2.25
C CYS A 167 5.41 13.17 1.35
N LEU A 168 4.29 13.03 0.62
CA LEU A 168 4.03 11.89 -0.25
C LEU A 168 4.50 12.15 -1.68
N LEU A 169 5.20 11.18 -2.25
CA LEU A 169 5.56 11.10 -3.66
C LEU A 169 4.92 9.84 -4.25
N ASP A 170 4.02 10.02 -5.21
CA ASP A 170 3.29 8.93 -5.85
C ASP A 170 3.94 8.61 -7.20
N THR A 171 4.48 7.39 -7.34
CA THR A 171 5.12 6.98 -8.59
C THR A 171 4.14 6.86 -9.75
N LYS A 172 2.85 6.69 -9.48
CA LYS A 172 1.80 6.73 -10.49
C LYS A 172 1.68 8.14 -11.08
N ASP A 173 1.64 9.19 -10.23
CA ASP A 173 1.62 10.59 -10.68
C ASP A 173 2.89 10.94 -11.46
N VAL A 174 4.05 10.47 -10.99
CA VAL A 174 5.33 10.71 -11.67
C VAL A 174 5.34 10.05 -13.05
N TRP A 175 4.84 8.81 -13.18
CA TRP A 175 4.77 8.10 -14.45
C TRP A 175 3.85 8.77 -15.47
N GLN A 176 2.81 9.44 -15.01
CA GLN A 176 1.88 10.18 -15.86
C GLN A 176 2.52 11.39 -16.57
N PHE A 177 3.61 11.96 -16.05
CA PHE A 177 4.25 13.17 -16.60
C PHE A 177 3.27 14.30 -16.94
N GLY A 178 2.23 14.47 -16.10
CA GLY A 178 1.17 15.45 -16.34
C GLY A 178 0.05 14.99 -17.29
N GLY A 179 0.13 13.78 -17.82
CA GLY A 179 -0.96 13.12 -18.53
C GLY A 179 -2.02 12.58 -17.57
N TRP A 180 -2.99 11.86 -18.10
CA TRP A 180 -4.14 11.29 -17.37
C TRP A 180 -4.22 9.77 -17.42
N ASP A 181 -3.37 9.13 -18.22
CA ASP A 181 -3.26 7.68 -18.27
C ASP A 181 -2.51 7.15 -17.06
N SER A 182 -2.93 5.98 -16.55
CA SER A 182 -2.31 5.38 -15.38
C SER A 182 -2.00 3.91 -15.61
N ALA A 183 -0.79 3.49 -15.24
CA ALA A 183 -0.36 2.11 -15.33
C ALA A 183 -0.21 1.49 -13.93
N LYS A 184 -0.46 0.18 -13.83
CA LYS A 184 -0.18 -0.60 -12.61
C LYS A 184 1.34 -0.78 -12.46
N LEU A 185 1.83 -0.90 -11.21
CA LEU A 185 3.24 -1.11 -10.91
C LEU A 185 3.84 -2.28 -11.70
N GLY A 186 3.12 -3.41 -11.79
CA GLY A 186 3.57 -4.58 -12.55
C GLY A 186 3.81 -4.30 -14.04
N LEU A 187 2.94 -3.49 -14.69
CA LEU A 187 3.15 -3.10 -16.08
C LEU A 187 4.36 -2.19 -16.23
N ILE A 188 4.50 -1.20 -15.35
CA ILE A 188 5.65 -0.29 -15.36
C ILE A 188 6.96 -1.07 -15.14
N SER A 189 6.97 -2.01 -14.19
CA SER A 189 8.12 -2.86 -13.94
C SER A 189 8.51 -3.66 -15.17
N GLU A 190 7.55 -4.30 -15.83
CA GLU A 190 7.78 -5.11 -17.03
C GLU A 190 8.41 -4.29 -18.16
N VAL A 191 7.81 -3.15 -18.51
CA VAL A 191 8.32 -2.31 -19.62
C VAL A 191 9.66 -1.65 -19.32
N LEU A 192 10.03 -1.49 -18.04
CA LEU A 192 11.33 -0.96 -17.61
C LEU A 192 12.39 -2.06 -17.40
N GLY A 193 12.04 -3.34 -17.59
CA GLY A 193 12.93 -4.48 -17.33
C GLY A 193 13.31 -4.64 -15.86
N ILE A 194 12.39 -4.33 -14.95
CA ILE A 194 12.51 -4.55 -13.51
C ILE A 194 11.92 -5.91 -13.19
N PRO A 195 12.59 -6.77 -12.36
CA PRO A 195 12.02 -8.05 -11.95
C PRO A 195 10.61 -7.87 -11.37
N SER A 196 9.66 -8.67 -11.89
CA SER A 196 8.26 -8.57 -11.46
C SER A 196 8.11 -8.98 -10.00
N PRO A 197 7.37 -8.23 -9.17
CA PRO A 197 7.03 -8.67 -7.82
C PRO A 197 6.07 -9.86 -7.79
N LYS A 198 5.41 -10.20 -8.92
CA LYS A 198 4.26 -11.10 -9.02
C LYS A 198 4.59 -12.58 -9.24
N ASP A 199 5.79 -13.06 -8.92
CA ASP A 199 6.18 -14.44 -9.21
C ASP A 199 5.41 -15.51 -8.41
N ALA A 200 4.74 -15.15 -7.31
CA ALA A 200 4.10 -16.13 -6.41
C ALA A 200 2.69 -15.75 -5.91
N MET A 201 2.31 -14.46 -5.91
CA MET A 201 1.03 -13.98 -5.36
C MET A 201 0.57 -12.71 -6.08
N SER A 202 -0.73 -12.46 -6.08
CA SER A 202 -1.35 -11.21 -6.52
C SER A 202 -2.08 -10.53 -5.35
N GLY A 203 -2.27 -9.22 -5.40
CA GLY A 203 -3.00 -8.48 -4.37
C GLY A 203 -4.42 -8.98 -4.12
N SER A 204 -5.04 -9.65 -5.11
CA SER A 204 -6.38 -10.26 -4.96
C SER A 204 -6.39 -11.54 -4.11
N GLU A 205 -5.23 -12.14 -3.88
CA GLU A 205 -5.07 -13.39 -3.12
C GLU A 205 -4.66 -13.14 -1.66
N VAL A 206 -4.32 -11.90 -1.30
CA VAL A 206 -3.83 -11.54 0.05
C VAL A 206 -4.79 -11.98 1.15
N SER A 207 -6.11 -11.82 0.95
CA SER A 207 -7.11 -12.26 1.95
C SER A 207 -7.07 -13.78 2.14
N GLU A 208 -6.95 -14.55 1.06
CA GLU A 208 -6.85 -16.02 1.13
C GLU A 208 -5.57 -16.44 1.86
N TYR A 209 -4.44 -15.83 1.52
CA TYR A 209 -3.16 -16.10 2.20
C TYR A 209 -3.22 -15.77 3.69
N TYR A 210 -3.86 -14.64 4.03
CA TYR A 210 -4.00 -14.21 5.42
C TYR A 210 -4.81 -15.20 6.25
N TRP A 211 -5.98 -15.62 5.76
CA TRP A 211 -6.86 -16.55 6.46
C TRP A 211 -6.34 -18.00 6.47
N ASN A 212 -5.31 -18.31 5.67
CA ASN A 212 -4.54 -19.56 5.70
C ASN A 212 -3.19 -19.43 6.45
N ASP A 213 -3.02 -18.44 7.33
CA ASP A 213 -1.83 -18.21 8.17
C ASP A 213 -0.51 -18.04 7.38
N ARG A 214 -0.57 -17.68 6.08
CA ARG A 214 0.60 -17.50 5.21
C ARG A 214 1.19 -16.09 5.30
N HIS A 215 1.39 -15.58 6.52
CA HIS A 215 1.79 -14.19 6.78
C HIS A 215 3.19 -13.84 6.27
N ASP A 216 4.14 -14.79 6.27
CA ASP A 216 5.50 -14.56 5.78
C ASP A 216 5.55 -14.38 4.26
N GLU A 217 4.64 -15.02 3.54
CA GLU A 217 4.52 -14.86 2.09
C GLU A 217 3.93 -13.49 1.74
N ILE A 218 2.93 -13.03 2.48
CA ILE A 218 2.37 -11.67 2.35
C ILE A 218 3.46 -10.61 2.61
N LYS A 219 4.24 -10.79 3.68
CA LYS A 219 5.36 -9.91 3.98
C LYS A 219 6.38 -9.86 2.83
N THR A 220 6.77 -11.03 2.33
CA THR A 220 7.73 -11.15 1.23
C THR A 220 7.23 -10.46 -0.04
N TYR A 221 5.94 -10.58 -0.33
CA TYR A 221 5.28 -9.93 -1.46
C TYR A 221 5.31 -8.40 -1.30
N CYS A 222 4.87 -7.88 -0.16
CA CYS A 222 4.90 -6.45 0.15
C CYS A 222 6.34 -5.85 0.06
N GLU A 223 7.35 -6.59 0.55
CA GLU A 223 8.77 -6.18 0.43
C GLU A 223 9.26 -6.15 -1.02
N LYS A 224 8.78 -7.05 -1.89
CA LYS A 224 9.08 -7.00 -3.33
C LYS A 224 8.43 -5.79 -4.00
N ASP A 225 7.20 -5.41 -3.62
CA ASP A 225 6.51 -4.26 -4.20
C ASP A 225 7.21 -2.93 -3.86
N ILE A 226 7.68 -2.72 -2.63
CA ILE A 226 8.46 -1.53 -2.29
C ILE A 226 9.81 -1.50 -3.02
N LYS A 227 10.46 -2.65 -3.21
CA LYS A 227 11.71 -2.73 -3.98
C LYS A 227 11.48 -2.46 -5.47
N ALA A 228 10.40 -2.98 -6.05
CA ALA A 228 10.01 -2.68 -7.42
C ALA A 228 9.74 -1.18 -7.60
N THR A 229 9.02 -0.55 -6.67
CA THR A 229 8.76 0.90 -6.64
C THR A 229 10.06 1.71 -6.58
N ALA A 230 11.04 1.29 -5.76
CA ALA A 230 12.36 1.91 -5.70
C ALA A 230 13.11 1.80 -7.04
N ASN A 231 13.08 0.61 -7.66
CA ASN A 231 13.70 0.37 -8.95
C ASN A 231 13.04 1.18 -10.08
N VAL A 232 11.72 1.42 -10.03
CA VAL A 232 11.04 2.34 -10.95
C VAL A 232 11.63 3.76 -10.83
N ILE A 233 11.78 4.28 -9.61
CA ILE A 233 12.40 5.59 -9.37
C ILE A 233 13.86 5.64 -9.88
N LEU A 234 14.65 4.60 -9.65
CA LEU A 234 16.03 4.49 -10.14
C LEU A 234 16.07 4.53 -11.68
N LYS A 235 15.25 3.72 -12.35
CA LYS A 235 15.14 3.72 -13.83
C LYS A 235 14.75 5.09 -14.38
N MET A 236 13.74 5.73 -13.78
CA MET A 236 13.33 7.08 -14.14
C MET A 236 14.44 8.12 -13.94
N SER A 237 15.40 7.85 -13.07
CA SER A 237 16.56 8.71 -12.79
C SER A 237 17.79 8.36 -13.63
N GLY A 238 17.66 7.39 -14.57
CA GLY A 238 18.76 6.94 -15.42
C GLY A 238 19.81 6.12 -14.67
N MET A 239 19.46 5.52 -13.53
CA MET A 239 20.34 4.72 -12.68
C MET A 239 20.09 3.21 -12.83
N PRO A 240 21.09 2.37 -12.55
CA PRO A 240 20.90 0.92 -12.49
C PRO A 240 19.92 0.54 -11.35
N ILE A 241 19.21 -0.58 -11.53
CA ILE A 241 18.35 -1.14 -10.49
C ILE A 241 19.18 -1.78 -9.36
N CYS A 242 18.59 -1.84 -8.15
CA CYS A 242 19.12 -2.62 -7.04
C CYS A 242 18.64 -4.08 -7.13
N HIS A 243 19.59 -5.01 -7.02
CA HIS A 243 19.31 -6.45 -7.02
C HIS A 243 19.04 -7.01 -5.63
#